data_bcabe66aee1721d6f8545827809dc17b
#
_entry.id   bcabe66aee1721d6f8545827809dc17b
#
_cell.length_a   1.000
_cell.length_b   1.000
_cell.length_c   1.000
_cell.angle_alpha   90.00
_cell.angle_beta   90.00
_cell.angle_gamma   90.00
#
_symmetry.space_group_name_H-M   'P 1'
#
loop_
_entity.id
_entity.type
_entity.pdbx_description
1 polymer ?
#
loop_
_entity_poly.entity_id
_entity_poly.type
_entity_poly.pdbx_seq_one_letter_code
_entity_poly.pdbx_strand_id
1 'polypeptide(L)'
;MQKDNAKKQVALLLADGFEEGEAVIVLDILERLEIQVTTLACQEDQTLRSYHGIQMQANQRLSAQGDRLFDAVVMPGGPEGSMALAASKEVVEFVRRHDEAGKLICPLCSAAARVLGGNGLLKGRRYVCSGDLYQDVNDGVYVNQRFVEDSNLLSGKGLGLAFDFAFQLAYRLTGNAEATNFQADHIDYHHWRADQKC
;
A
#
# COMPACT_ATOMS: atom_id res chain seq x y z
N MET A 1 -14.17 30.08 1.45
CA MET A 1 -14.32 28.75 2.09
C MET A 1 -12.93 28.15 2.20
N GLN A 2 -12.32 28.23 3.37
CA GLN A 2 -11.10 27.46 3.66
C GLN A 2 -11.48 26.00 3.57
N LYS A 3 -10.92 25.25 2.59
CA LYS A 3 -10.95 23.80 2.63
C LYS A 3 -10.20 23.40 3.90
N ASP A 4 -10.89 22.69 4.77
CA ASP A 4 -10.30 22.02 5.93
C ASP A 4 -9.17 21.13 5.41
N ASN A 5 -7.93 21.57 5.61
CA ASN A 5 -6.73 20.94 5.05
C ASN A 5 -6.24 19.87 6.04
N ALA A 6 -7.16 19.01 6.49
CA ALA A 6 -6.77 17.86 7.30
C ALA A 6 -5.76 17.02 6.50
N LYS A 7 -4.59 16.76 7.09
CA LYS A 7 -3.55 15.93 6.47
C LYS A 7 -4.13 14.57 6.11
N LYS A 8 -3.81 14.09 4.91
CA LYS A 8 -4.17 12.74 4.48
C LYS A 8 -3.53 11.71 5.41
N GLN A 9 -4.26 10.65 5.71
CA GLN A 9 -3.83 9.61 6.65
C GLN A 9 -3.78 8.26 5.94
N VAL A 10 -2.66 7.57 6.07
CA VAL A 10 -2.41 6.27 5.46
C VAL A 10 -2.10 5.22 6.53
N ALA A 11 -2.76 4.07 6.46
CA ALA A 11 -2.39 2.90 7.23
C ALA A 11 -1.41 2.05 6.42
N LEU A 12 -0.24 1.77 6.98
CA LEU A 12 0.74 0.82 6.43
C LEU A 12 0.69 -0.46 7.27
N LEU A 13 0.11 -1.52 6.72
CA LEU A 13 -0.09 -2.79 7.41
C LEU A 13 1.17 -3.65 7.35
N LEU A 14 1.70 -4.05 8.48
CA LEU A 14 2.93 -4.83 8.60
C LEU A 14 2.71 -6.09 9.43
N ALA A 15 3.29 -7.19 8.97
CA ALA A 15 3.43 -8.44 9.71
C ALA A 15 4.86 -8.96 9.51
N ASP A 16 5.35 -9.83 10.38
CA ASP A 16 6.70 -10.43 10.25
C ASP A 16 6.92 -11.01 8.86
N GLY A 17 8.09 -10.77 8.29
CA GLY A 17 8.44 -11.13 6.93
C GLY A 17 7.95 -10.12 5.86
N PHE A 18 7.56 -8.90 6.25
CA PHE A 18 7.26 -7.83 5.30
C PHE A 18 8.49 -7.42 4.49
N GLU A 19 8.30 -6.98 3.24
CA GLU A 19 9.38 -6.44 2.41
C GLU A 19 9.76 -5.03 2.89
N GLU A 20 10.93 -4.92 3.51
CA GLU A 20 11.40 -3.66 4.12
C GLU A 20 11.60 -2.54 3.12
N GLY A 21 12.13 -2.86 1.93
CA GLY A 21 12.34 -1.86 0.89
C GLY A 21 11.03 -1.21 0.45
N GLU A 22 9.99 -2.01 0.25
CA GLU A 22 8.67 -1.50 -0.12
C GLU A 22 8.04 -0.67 0.99
N ALA A 23 8.10 -1.16 2.24
CA ALA A 23 7.50 -0.48 3.38
C ALA A 23 8.16 0.88 3.65
N VAL A 24 9.50 0.93 3.68
CA VAL A 24 10.26 2.14 4.03
C VAL A 24 10.19 3.17 2.91
N ILE A 25 10.28 2.78 1.63
CA ILE A 25 10.14 3.71 0.50
C ILE A 25 8.76 4.38 0.52
N VAL A 26 7.69 3.59 0.68
CA VAL A 26 6.34 4.17 0.73
C VAL A 26 6.18 5.12 1.91
N LEU A 27 6.64 4.72 3.10
CA LEU A 27 6.59 5.56 4.29
C LEU A 27 7.35 6.88 4.07
N ASP A 28 8.62 6.82 3.62
CA ASP A 28 9.48 8.00 3.46
C ASP A 28 8.90 8.98 2.43
N ILE A 29 8.48 8.49 1.27
CA ILE A 29 7.94 9.36 0.21
C ILE A 29 6.63 10.04 0.65
N LEU A 30 5.73 9.31 1.30
CA LEU A 30 4.46 9.88 1.75
C LEU A 30 4.68 10.95 2.84
N GLU A 31 5.54 10.67 3.82
CA GLU A 31 5.85 11.64 4.90
C GLU A 31 6.54 12.89 4.36
N ARG A 32 7.42 12.79 3.37
CA ARG A 32 8.02 13.94 2.67
C ARG A 32 6.98 14.83 1.99
N LEU A 33 5.85 14.27 1.58
CA LEU A 33 4.71 14.95 0.97
C LEU A 33 3.62 15.33 1.98
N GLU A 34 3.97 15.36 3.28
CA GLU A 34 3.09 15.72 4.39
C GLU A 34 1.85 14.81 4.54
N ILE A 35 1.90 13.60 3.98
CA ILE A 35 0.89 12.57 4.17
C ILE A 35 1.29 11.75 5.39
N GLN A 36 0.45 11.75 6.40
CA GLN A 36 0.73 11.04 7.66
C GLN A 36 0.60 9.53 7.49
N VAL A 37 1.68 8.80 7.73
CA VAL A 37 1.67 7.33 7.70
C VAL A 37 1.66 6.76 9.11
N THR A 38 0.69 5.89 9.40
CA THR A 38 0.66 5.10 10.63
C THR A 38 1.00 3.66 10.30
N THR A 39 2.16 3.18 10.76
CA THR A 39 2.52 1.77 10.65
C THR A 39 1.73 0.97 11.68
N LEU A 40 1.05 -0.09 11.22
CA LEU A 40 0.19 -0.93 12.03
C LEU A 40 0.73 -2.36 12.09
N ALA A 41 1.10 -2.81 13.28
CA ALA A 41 1.41 -4.21 13.51
C ALA A 41 0.13 -5.06 13.42
N CYS A 42 0.12 -6.00 12.49
CA CYS A 42 -0.98 -6.94 12.27
C CYS A 42 -0.78 -8.25 13.07
N GLN A 43 -0.14 -8.14 14.21
CA GLN A 43 0.16 -9.18 15.19
C GLN A 43 0.25 -8.56 16.59
N GLU A 44 0.44 -9.39 17.63
CA GLU A 44 0.47 -8.89 19.02
C GLU A 44 1.72 -8.07 19.31
N ASP A 45 2.89 -8.47 18.80
CA ASP A 45 4.13 -7.71 18.96
C ASP A 45 4.17 -6.55 17.97
N GLN A 46 4.51 -5.36 18.48
CA GLN A 46 4.74 -4.17 17.65
C GLN A 46 6.17 -4.12 17.10
N THR A 47 7.09 -4.90 17.64
CA THR A 47 8.43 -5.08 17.09
C THR A 47 8.36 -6.15 16.01
N LEU A 48 8.47 -5.73 14.77
CA LEU A 48 8.35 -6.60 13.61
C LEU A 48 9.72 -6.91 13.02
N ARG A 49 9.86 -8.10 12.45
CA ARG A 49 11.05 -8.50 11.70
C ARG A 49 10.73 -8.54 10.22
N SER A 50 11.47 -7.77 9.41
CA SER A 50 11.33 -7.77 7.95
C SER A 50 11.83 -9.06 7.30
N TYR A 51 11.62 -9.18 5.99
CA TYR A 51 12.05 -10.33 5.18
C TYR A 51 13.56 -10.62 5.28
N HIS A 52 14.41 -9.58 5.35
CA HIS A 52 15.86 -9.75 5.53
C HIS A 52 16.32 -9.54 6.98
N GLY A 53 15.40 -9.55 7.93
CA GLY A 53 15.72 -9.59 9.38
C GLY A 53 15.92 -8.22 10.04
N ILE A 54 15.62 -7.11 9.37
CA ILE A 54 15.62 -5.79 10.00
C ILE A 54 14.47 -5.72 11.01
N GLN A 55 14.74 -5.19 12.19
CA GLN A 55 13.69 -4.95 13.18
C GLN A 55 13.12 -3.54 13.01
N MET A 56 11.80 -3.46 13.03
CA MET A 56 11.06 -2.21 12.93
C MET A 56 9.96 -2.18 13.99
N GLN A 57 9.89 -1.06 14.73
CA GLN A 57 8.80 -0.83 15.68
C GLN A 57 7.64 -0.16 14.96
N ALA A 58 6.48 -0.82 14.90
CA ALA A 58 5.26 -0.19 14.39
C ALA A 58 4.72 0.86 15.37
N ASN A 59 4.07 1.90 14.84
CA ASN A 59 3.49 2.97 15.66
C ASN A 59 2.39 2.44 16.58
N GLN A 60 1.54 1.56 16.06
CA GLN A 60 0.36 1.05 16.76
C GLN A 60 0.08 -0.40 16.35
N ARG A 61 -0.83 -1.06 17.06
CA ARG A 61 -1.42 -2.33 16.64
C ARG A 61 -2.64 -2.08 15.78
N LEU A 62 -2.91 -2.98 14.84
CA LEU A 62 -4.14 -2.98 14.06
C LEU A 62 -5.36 -3.09 14.96
N SER A 63 -5.31 -3.97 15.95
CA SER A 63 -6.38 -4.20 16.95
C SER A 63 -6.77 -2.95 17.76
N ALA A 64 -5.91 -1.97 17.84
CA ALA A 64 -6.19 -0.71 18.53
C ALA A 64 -6.94 0.32 17.66
N GLN A 65 -7.17 0.04 16.37
CA GLN A 65 -7.75 1.04 15.46
C GLN A 65 -9.28 1.13 15.53
N GLY A 66 -9.96 0.10 16.02
CA GLY A 66 -11.43 0.08 16.07
C GLY A 66 -12.04 0.37 14.69
N ASP A 67 -12.99 1.30 14.66
CA ASP A 67 -13.71 1.68 13.42
C ASP A 67 -13.05 2.82 12.65
N ARG A 68 -11.82 3.24 13.03
CA ARG A 68 -11.10 4.31 12.33
C ARG A 68 -10.91 3.98 10.86
N LEU A 69 -11.19 4.97 10.01
CA LEU A 69 -10.91 4.92 8.57
C LEU A 69 -9.73 5.81 8.22
N PHE A 70 -8.82 5.29 7.42
CA PHE A 70 -7.73 6.01 6.79
C PHE A 70 -8.10 6.37 5.36
N ASP A 71 -7.38 7.30 4.74
CA ASP A 71 -7.62 7.65 3.33
C ASP A 71 -7.07 6.59 2.37
N ALA A 72 -6.04 5.86 2.80
CA ALA A 72 -5.50 4.71 2.08
C ALA A 72 -5.01 3.62 3.03
N VAL A 73 -5.05 2.36 2.57
CA VAL A 73 -4.47 1.19 3.23
C VAL A 73 -3.39 0.62 2.31
N VAL A 74 -2.14 0.65 2.76
CA VAL A 74 -0.99 0.09 2.05
C VAL A 74 -0.60 -1.25 2.66
N MET A 75 -0.33 -2.21 1.79
CA MET A 75 0.13 -3.55 2.16
C MET A 75 1.39 -3.86 1.33
N PRO A 76 2.58 -3.87 1.94
CA PRO A 76 3.79 -4.30 1.25
C PRO A 76 3.76 -5.79 0.99
N GLY A 77 4.66 -6.25 0.12
CA GLY A 77 4.89 -7.66 -0.10
C GLY A 77 5.75 -8.32 0.99
N GLY A 78 6.61 -9.21 0.55
CA GLY A 78 7.32 -10.15 1.38
C GLY A 78 6.57 -11.48 1.46
N PRO A 79 7.23 -12.62 1.20
CA PRO A 79 6.55 -13.91 1.11
C PRO A 79 5.78 -14.27 2.39
N GLU A 80 6.42 -14.14 3.53
CA GLU A 80 5.84 -14.48 4.84
C GLU A 80 4.87 -13.39 5.31
N GLY A 81 5.26 -12.12 5.18
CA GLY A 81 4.44 -10.98 5.61
C GLY A 81 3.09 -10.94 4.91
N SER A 82 3.08 -11.07 3.58
CA SER A 82 1.81 -11.07 2.82
C SER A 82 0.94 -12.31 3.09
N MET A 83 1.55 -13.46 3.41
CA MET A 83 0.78 -14.64 3.86
C MET A 83 0.17 -14.42 5.24
N ALA A 84 0.93 -13.84 6.17
CA ALA A 84 0.42 -13.52 7.50
C ALA A 84 -0.74 -12.50 7.44
N LEU A 85 -0.59 -11.45 6.61
CA LEU A 85 -1.68 -10.49 6.38
C LEU A 85 -2.93 -11.17 5.79
N ALA A 86 -2.74 -12.05 4.79
CA ALA A 86 -3.84 -12.76 4.14
C ALA A 86 -4.60 -13.71 5.08
N ALA A 87 -3.89 -14.33 6.03
CA ALA A 87 -4.47 -15.26 6.99
C ALA A 87 -5.20 -14.55 8.16
N SER A 88 -4.93 -13.27 8.39
CA SER A 88 -5.51 -12.48 9.47
C SER A 88 -6.93 -12.03 9.14
N LYS A 89 -7.93 -12.56 9.85
CA LYS A 89 -9.33 -12.11 9.71
C LYS A 89 -9.48 -10.63 10.00
N GLU A 90 -8.71 -10.11 10.94
CA GLU A 90 -8.75 -8.70 11.33
C GLU A 90 -8.24 -7.81 10.19
N VAL A 91 -7.14 -8.19 9.51
CA VAL A 91 -6.62 -7.51 8.33
C VAL A 91 -7.66 -7.53 7.20
N VAL A 92 -8.21 -8.70 6.89
CA VAL A 92 -9.21 -8.86 5.83
C VAL A 92 -10.43 -7.98 6.08
N GLU A 93 -10.91 -7.92 7.31
CA GLU A 93 -12.06 -7.07 7.67
C GLU A 93 -11.71 -5.58 7.64
N PHE A 94 -10.52 -5.21 8.10
CA PHE A 94 -10.04 -3.83 8.02
C PHE A 94 -9.95 -3.35 6.56
N VAL A 95 -9.37 -4.16 5.68
CA VAL A 95 -9.28 -3.85 4.24
C VAL A 95 -10.67 -3.77 3.61
N ARG A 96 -11.57 -4.74 3.91
CA ARG A 96 -12.95 -4.75 3.40
C ARG A 96 -13.70 -3.48 3.76
N ARG A 97 -13.65 -3.07 5.01
CA ARG A 97 -14.33 -1.87 5.51
C ARG A 97 -13.81 -0.59 4.83
N HIS A 98 -12.51 -0.50 4.58
CA HIS A 98 -11.94 0.63 3.85
C HIS A 98 -12.37 0.63 2.38
N ASP A 99 -12.37 -0.55 1.74
CA ASP A 99 -12.82 -0.72 0.35
C ASP A 99 -14.30 -0.31 0.19
N GLU A 100 -15.18 -0.76 1.09
CA GLU A 100 -16.60 -0.41 1.11
C GLU A 100 -16.84 1.09 1.36
N ALA A 101 -15.96 1.72 2.15
CA ALA A 101 -15.98 3.16 2.37
C ALA A 101 -15.35 3.98 1.21
N GLY A 102 -14.95 3.33 0.10
CA GLY A 102 -14.33 3.98 -1.06
C GLY A 102 -12.93 4.53 -0.79
N LYS A 103 -12.26 4.07 0.26
CA LYS A 103 -10.87 4.44 0.56
C LYS A 103 -9.92 3.69 -0.36
N LEU A 104 -8.72 4.27 -0.60
CA LEU A 104 -7.75 3.63 -1.47
C LEU A 104 -7.20 2.34 -0.86
N ILE A 105 -7.17 1.28 -1.65
CA ILE A 105 -6.60 -0.02 -1.30
C ILE A 105 -5.33 -0.20 -2.15
N CYS A 106 -4.18 -0.29 -1.49
CA CYS A 106 -2.89 -0.10 -2.11
C CYS A 106 -1.92 -1.27 -1.85
N PRO A 107 -2.17 -2.47 -2.43
CA PRO A 107 -1.25 -3.59 -2.33
C PRO A 107 -0.04 -3.43 -3.24
N LEU A 108 1.14 -3.81 -2.75
CA LEU A 108 2.38 -3.88 -3.51
C LEU A 108 2.88 -5.32 -3.57
N CYS A 109 3.53 -5.72 -4.67
CA CYS A 109 4.18 -7.01 -4.83
C CYS A 109 3.22 -8.20 -4.67
N SER A 110 3.49 -9.10 -3.73
CA SER A 110 2.67 -10.31 -3.47
C SER A 110 1.33 -10.01 -2.78
N ALA A 111 1.19 -8.84 -2.17
CA ALA A 111 -0.01 -8.52 -1.37
C ALA A 111 -1.30 -8.48 -2.22
N ALA A 112 -1.23 -8.03 -3.48
CA ALA A 112 -2.42 -8.00 -4.35
C ALA A 112 -3.02 -9.39 -4.56
N ALA A 113 -2.17 -10.37 -4.89
CA ALA A 113 -2.63 -11.74 -5.11
C ALA A 113 -3.02 -12.43 -3.80
N ARG A 114 -2.16 -12.34 -2.78
CA ARG A 114 -2.35 -13.10 -1.53
C ARG A 114 -3.43 -12.51 -0.63
N VAL A 115 -3.35 -11.20 -0.36
CA VAL A 115 -4.29 -10.57 0.57
C VAL A 115 -5.64 -10.33 -0.11
N LEU A 116 -5.63 -9.69 -1.28
CA LEU A 116 -6.89 -9.36 -1.95
C LEU A 116 -7.45 -10.55 -2.71
N GLY A 117 -6.67 -11.16 -3.62
CA GLY A 117 -7.12 -12.28 -4.43
C GLY A 117 -7.50 -13.51 -3.61
N GLY A 118 -6.68 -13.85 -2.61
CA GLY A 118 -6.95 -14.98 -1.71
C GLY A 118 -8.18 -14.82 -0.82
N ASN A 119 -8.70 -13.59 -0.66
CA ASN A 119 -9.86 -13.29 0.19
C ASN A 119 -11.06 -12.69 -0.57
N GLY A 120 -11.10 -12.79 -1.91
CA GLY A 120 -12.22 -12.29 -2.70
C GLY A 120 -12.41 -10.77 -2.65
N LEU A 121 -11.30 -10.02 -2.45
CA LEU A 121 -11.35 -8.56 -2.30
C LEU A 121 -10.96 -7.80 -3.57
N LEU A 122 -10.55 -8.50 -4.64
CA LEU A 122 -10.31 -7.85 -5.94
C LEU A 122 -11.63 -7.49 -6.64
N LYS A 123 -12.67 -8.29 -6.47
CA LYS A 123 -14.04 -8.00 -6.96
C LYS A 123 -14.07 -7.71 -8.47
N GLY A 124 -13.32 -8.47 -9.27
CA GLY A 124 -13.23 -8.33 -10.72
C GLY A 124 -12.37 -7.17 -11.20
N ARG A 125 -11.77 -6.37 -10.31
CA ARG A 125 -10.91 -5.25 -10.68
C ARG A 125 -9.61 -5.73 -11.36
N ARG A 126 -9.09 -4.89 -12.25
CA ARG A 126 -7.77 -5.09 -12.82
C ARG A 126 -6.71 -4.87 -11.74
N TYR A 127 -5.68 -5.70 -11.76
CA TYR A 127 -4.59 -5.61 -10.79
C TYR A 127 -3.27 -6.11 -11.38
N VAL A 128 -2.18 -5.82 -10.68
CA VAL A 128 -0.86 -6.40 -10.92
C VAL A 128 -0.31 -6.96 -9.61
N CYS A 129 0.51 -7.99 -9.70
CA CYS A 129 1.26 -8.56 -8.59
C CYS A 129 2.63 -9.05 -9.04
N SER A 130 3.48 -9.47 -8.09
CA SER A 130 4.78 -10.03 -8.37
C SER A 130 4.71 -11.47 -8.94
N GLY A 131 5.67 -11.79 -9.80
CA GLY A 131 5.85 -13.15 -10.34
C GLY A 131 4.59 -13.73 -10.95
N ASP A 132 4.40 -15.03 -10.73
CA ASP A 132 3.30 -15.81 -11.29
C ASP A 132 2.14 -16.03 -10.32
N LEU A 133 2.11 -15.26 -9.19
CA LEU A 133 1.07 -15.41 -8.17
C LEU A 133 -0.36 -15.17 -8.69
N TYR A 134 -0.50 -14.46 -9.80
CA TYR A 134 -1.80 -14.25 -10.44
C TYR A 134 -2.45 -15.55 -10.94
N GLN A 135 -1.67 -16.62 -11.18
CA GLN A 135 -2.20 -17.89 -11.68
C GLN A 135 -3.17 -18.57 -10.71
N ASP A 136 -3.00 -18.30 -9.40
CA ASP A 136 -3.85 -18.86 -8.34
C ASP A 136 -5.01 -17.95 -7.95
N VAL A 137 -5.20 -16.82 -8.66
CA VAL A 137 -6.22 -15.81 -8.34
C VAL A 137 -7.37 -15.85 -9.32
N ASN A 138 -8.58 -16.05 -8.83
CA ASN A 138 -9.79 -16.13 -9.65
C ASN A 138 -10.74 -14.94 -9.47
N ASP A 139 -10.39 -13.98 -8.58
CA ASP A 139 -11.26 -12.87 -8.16
C ASP A 139 -11.00 -11.56 -8.91
N GLY A 140 -9.95 -11.46 -9.72
CA GLY A 140 -9.59 -10.24 -10.43
C GLY A 140 -9.05 -10.49 -11.84
N VAL A 141 -8.76 -9.40 -12.55
CA VAL A 141 -8.19 -9.44 -13.90
C VAL A 141 -6.73 -9.01 -13.84
N TYR A 142 -5.80 -9.96 -13.92
CA TYR A 142 -4.38 -9.63 -13.96
C TYR A 142 -4.02 -8.92 -15.27
N VAL A 143 -3.23 -7.85 -15.14
CA VAL A 143 -2.64 -7.13 -16.27
C VAL A 143 -1.14 -6.97 -16.05
N ASN A 144 -0.33 -7.24 -17.08
CA ASN A 144 1.12 -7.16 -16.97
C ASN A 144 1.61 -5.72 -17.16
N GLN A 145 1.42 -4.90 -16.12
CA GLN A 145 1.85 -3.49 -16.07
C GLN A 145 2.76 -3.24 -14.87
N ARG A 146 3.36 -2.08 -14.79
CA ARG A 146 4.22 -1.65 -13.68
C ARG A 146 3.39 -1.45 -12.40
N PHE A 147 2.32 -0.69 -12.54
CA PHE A 147 1.25 -0.54 -11.56
C PHE A 147 -0.09 -0.38 -12.29
N VAL A 148 -1.17 -0.61 -11.59
CA VAL A 148 -2.53 -0.58 -12.12
C VAL A 148 -3.43 0.17 -11.18
N GLU A 149 -4.19 1.10 -11.74
CA GLU A 149 -5.31 1.72 -11.06
C GLU A 149 -6.63 1.21 -11.62
N ASP A 150 -7.53 0.82 -10.74
CA ASP A 150 -8.90 0.48 -11.07
C ASP A 150 -9.82 0.86 -9.90
N SER A 151 -10.69 1.84 -10.12
CA SER A 151 -11.55 2.41 -9.08
C SER A 151 -10.73 2.96 -7.89
N ASN A 152 -10.88 2.38 -6.71
CA ASN A 152 -10.13 2.70 -5.50
C ASN A 152 -8.95 1.73 -5.24
N LEU A 153 -8.62 0.88 -6.19
CA LEU A 153 -7.47 -0.02 -6.12
C LEU A 153 -6.27 0.61 -6.85
N LEU A 154 -5.13 0.70 -6.17
CA LEU A 154 -3.82 1.00 -6.76
C LEU A 154 -2.90 -0.17 -6.43
N SER A 155 -2.58 -1.02 -7.38
CA SER A 155 -1.68 -2.16 -7.20
C SER A 155 -0.35 -1.95 -7.90
N GLY A 156 0.76 -2.35 -7.27
CA GLY A 156 2.12 -2.24 -7.80
C GLY A 156 2.80 -3.60 -7.92
N LYS A 157 3.67 -3.75 -8.94
CA LYS A 157 4.26 -5.05 -9.29
C LYS A 157 5.29 -5.56 -8.27
N GLY A 158 6.03 -4.67 -7.60
CA GLY A 158 7.03 -5.08 -6.63
C GLY A 158 8.09 -4.04 -6.32
N LEU A 159 9.11 -4.44 -5.57
CA LEU A 159 10.15 -3.59 -4.98
C LEU A 159 10.77 -2.60 -5.98
N GLY A 160 11.13 -3.04 -7.18
CA GLY A 160 11.74 -2.17 -8.19
C GLY A 160 10.86 -1.01 -8.67
N LEU A 161 9.58 -0.97 -8.27
CA LEU A 161 8.61 0.05 -8.61
C LEU A 161 8.06 0.78 -7.36
N ALA A 162 8.66 0.57 -6.20
CA ALA A 162 8.17 1.13 -4.95
C ALA A 162 8.15 2.66 -4.94
N PHE A 163 9.12 3.31 -5.58
CA PHE A 163 9.14 4.78 -5.75
C PHE A 163 8.00 5.25 -6.66
N ASP A 164 7.84 4.65 -7.85
CA ASP A 164 6.73 5.00 -8.76
C ASP A 164 5.38 4.85 -8.07
N PHE A 165 5.20 3.74 -7.36
CA PHE A 165 3.99 3.44 -6.61
C PHE A 165 3.72 4.47 -5.50
N ALA A 166 4.75 4.82 -4.72
CA ALA A 166 4.63 5.78 -3.62
C ALA A 166 4.28 7.19 -4.13
N PHE A 167 4.93 7.64 -5.20
CA PHE A 167 4.61 8.92 -5.83
C PHE A 167 3.22 8.93 -6.45
N GLN A 168 2.80 7.82 -7.11
CA GLN A 168 1.45 7.70 -7.66
C GLN A 168 0.39 7.74 -6.56
N LEU A 169 0.61 7.05 -5.44
CA LEU A 169 -0.28 7.10 -4.29
C LEU A 169 -0.37 8.51 -3.70
N ALA A 170 0.76 9.19 -3.53
CA ALA A 170 0.79 10.57 -3.03
C ALA A 170 0.00 11.52 -3.95
N TYR A 171 0.20 11.42 -5.26
CA TYR A 171 -0.55 12.20 -6.24
C TYR A 171 -2.06 11.90 -6.19
N ARG A 172 -2.44 10.64 -6.07
CA ARG A 172 -3.86 10.23 -5.94
C ARG A 172 -4.52 10.78 -4.67
N LEU A 173 -3.77 10.86 -3.58
CA LEU A 173 -4.29 11.37 -2.30
C LEU A 173 -4.43 12.90 -2.28
N THR A 174 -3.50 13.61 -2.91
CA THR A 174 -3.40 15.07 -2.79
C THR A 174 -3.90 15.83 -4.01
N GLY A 175 -3.81 15.23 -5.21
CA GLY A 175 -4.02 15.92 -6.48
C GLY A 175 -2.96 16.99 -6.80
N ASN A 176 -1.86 17.05 -6.02
CA ASN A 176 -0.84 18.08 -6.14
C ASN A 176 0.35 17.59 -6.99
N ALA A 177 0.26 17.76 -8.30
CA ALA A 177 1.30 17.38 -9.25
C ALA A 177 2.61 18.15 -9.02
N GLU A 178 2.53 19.45 -8.69
CA GLU A 178 3.71 20.30 -8.49
C GLU A 178 4.54 19.81 -7.30
N ALA A 179 3.92 19.64 -6.14
CA ALA A 179 4.62 19.17 -4.94
C ALA A 179 5.19 17.76 -5.13
N THR A 180 4.44 16.88 -5.82
CA THR A 180 4.88 15.50 -6.03
C THR A 180 6.06 15.45 -7.01
N ASN A 181 6.03 16.21 -8.10
CA ASN A 181 7.13 16.31 -9.05
C ASN A 181 8.37 16.96 -8.40
N PHE A 182 8.17 18.04 -7.62
CA PHE A 182 9.26 18.67 -6.88
C PHE A 182 9.96 17.68 -5.94
N GLN A 183 9.19 16.88 -5.21
CA GLN A 183 9.76 15.90 -4.28
C GLN A 183 10.51 14.76 -5.01
N ALA A 184 10.02 14.36 -6.19
CA ALA A 184 10.74 13.38 -7.02
C ALA A 184 12.08 13.94 -7.49
N ASP A 185 12.12 15.19 -7.95
CA ASP A 185 13.39 15.86 -8.32
C ASP A 185 14.31 16.07 -7.12
N HIS A 186 13.76 16.39 -5.94
CA HIS A 186 14.54 16.63 -4.73
C HIS A 186 15.34 15.40 -4.26
N ILE A 187 14.84 14.19 -4.53
CA ILE A 187 15.53 12.93 -4.21
C ILE A 187 16.24 12.32 -5.41
N ASP A 188 16.46 13.09 -6.47
CA ASP A 188 17.10 12.63 -7.73
C ASP A 188 16.34 11.47 -8.43
N TYR A 189 15.03 11.35 -8.20
CA TYR A 189 14.20 10.34 -8.85
C TYR A 189 13.44 10.91 -10.04
N HIS A 190 14.06 10.89 -11.23
CA HIS A 190 13.54 11.53 -12.45
C HIS A 190 12.66 10.61 -13.32
N HIS A 191 12.42 9.37 -12.89
CA HIS A 191 11.68 8.37 -13.68
C HIS A 191 10.17 8.51 -13.57
N TRP A 192 9.66 9.22 -12.59
CA TRP A 192 8.23 9.41 -12.35
C TRP A 192 7.81 10.89 -12.53
N ARG A 193 6.63 11.11 -13.12
CA ARG A 193 5.97 12.43 -13.21
C ARG A 193 4.46 12.26 -13.14
N ALA A 194 3.78 13.16 -12.42
CA ALA A 194 2.32 13.13 -12.22
C ALA A 194 1.50 13.14 -13.51
N ASP A 195 2.00 13.79 -14.55
CA ASP A 195 1.30 13.98 -15.83
C ASP A 195 1.68 12.96 -16.91
N GLN A 196 2.60 12.04 -16.62
CA GLN A 196 2.97 10.96 -17.54
C GLN A 196 1.99 9.81 -17.37
N LYS A 197 1.21 9.53 -18.44
CA LYS A 197 0.44 8.27 -18.51
C LYS A 197 1.41 7.11 -18.60
N CYS A 198 1.39 6.23 -17.61
CA CYS A 198 2.10 4.97 -17.64
C CYS A 198 1.49 3.99 -18.63
#